data_193b2b625fa44065c9d0d032ca35be64
#
_entry.id   193b2b625fa44065c9d0d032ca35be64
#
_cell.length_a   1.000
_cell.length_b   1.000
_cell.length_c   1.000
_cell.angle_alpha   90.00
_cell.angle_beta   90.00
_cell.angle_gamma   90.00
#
_symmetry.space_group_name_H-M   'P 1'
#
loop_
_entity.id
_entity.type
_entity.pdbx_description
1 polymer ?
#
loop_
_entity_poly.entity_id
_entity_poly.type
_entity_poly.pdbx_seq_one_letter_code
_entity_poly.pdbx_strand_id
1 'polypeptide(L)'
;MINAVGTPQSLLLLGGTSDIALAIARRYAADHGLRVVLAARPSEQRDAATAELRGMGCSVEEVDLEARDPGSHAQTIEQAFAGGDIDIAVVAFGLLGDPDQAWRDPDVVLELAEVNYTAPVHLGVLLAARMRVQGYGCIVALSSVAGERVRRSNFVYGSTKAGFDGFFLGLGEALRDHGVRVLVVRPGFVMSKMTRGIDKAPLAVTPEQVADAVVRAIMGKRQLIWVPPPMRVVMAGLRHVPRPIFRRLPI
;
A
#
# COMPACT_ATOMS: atom_id res chain seq x y z
N MET A 1 5.77 9.61 -17.91
CA MET A 1 7.23 9.32 -17.72
C MET A 1 7.76 10.25 -16.65
N ILE A 2 8.50 9.70 -15.68
CA ILE A 2 9.21 10.54 -14.70
C ILE A 2 10.04 11.56 -15.49
N ASN A 3 9.88 12.84 -15.18
CA ASN A 3 10.58 13.89 -15.92
C ASN A 3 12.10 13.90 -15.66
N ALA A 4 12.85 14.75 -16.38
CA ALA A 4 14.32 14.81 -16.28
C ALA A 4 14.85 15.14 -14.87
N VAL A 5 14.01 15.71 -13.99
CA VAL A 5 14.37 16.02 -12.60
C VAL A 5 13.86 14.96 -11.60
N GLY A 6 13.37 13.82 -12.10
CA GLY A 6 12.94 12.70 -11.25
C GLY A 6 11.52 12.82 -10.67
N THR A 7 10.70 13.75 -11.19
CA THR A 7 9.34 13.99 -10.70
C THR A 7 8.32 13.17 -11.51
N PRO A 8 7.45 12.37 -10.85
CA PRO A 8 6.40 11.63 -11.55
C PRO A 8 5.33 12.57 -12.11
N GLN A 9 4.75 12.21 -13.25
CA GLN A 9 3.67 12.95 -13.91
C GLN A 9 2.32 12.26 -13.71
N SER A 10 2.33 10.99 -13.32
CA SER A 10 1.12 10.20 -13.12
C SER A 10 1.21 9.28 -11.89
N LEU A 11 0.10 9.15 -11.19
CA LEU A 11 -0.03 8.37 -9.97
C LEU A 11 -1.33 7.55 -10.03
N LEU A 12 -1.24 6.24 -9.84
CA LEU A 12 -2.39 5.36 -9.63
C LEU A 12 -2.49 5.01 -8.15
N LEU A 13 -3.64 5.25 -7.55
CA LEU A 13 -3.96 4.90 -6.16
C LEU A 13 -4.95 3.74 -6.13
N LEU A 14 -4.48 2.50 -6.01
CA LEU A 14 -5.33 1.35 -5.70
C LEU A 14 -5.68 1.37 -4.21
N GLY A 15 -6.92 1.70 -3.90
CA GLY A 15 -7.38 2.11 -2.57
C GLY A 15 -7.23 3.62 -2.37
N GLY A 16 -7.74 4.39 -3.32
CA GLY A 16 -7.58 5.85 -3.42
C GLY A 16 -8.16 6.66 -2.26
N THR A 17 -8.92 6.03 -1.37
CA THR A 17 -9.40 6.66 -0.12
C THR A 17 -8.47 6.40 1.07
N SER A 18 -7.35 5.68 0.92
CA SER A 18 -6.38 5.43 1.99
C SER A 18 -5.69 6.73 2.42
N ASP A 19 -5.64 7.00 3.74
CA ASP A 19 -4.99 8.20 4.28
C ASP A 19 -3.51 8.30 3.84
N ILE A 20 -2.80 7.17 3.80
CA ILE A 20 -1.40 7.12 3.34
C ILE A 20 -1.31 7.39 1.84
N ALA A 21 -2.19 6.79 1.03
CA ALA A 21 -2.19 6.99 -0.42
C ALA A 21 -2.48 8.46 -0.77
N LEU A 22 -3.46 9.07 -0.10
CA LEU A 22 -3.78 10.49 -0.26
C LEU A 22 -2.64 11.39 0.19
N ALA A 23 -1.96 11.06 1.31
CA ALA A 23 -0.79 11.81 1.75
C ALA A 23 0.36 11.74 0.73
N ILE A 24 0.58 10.59 0.07
CA ILE A 24 1.54 10.46 -1.04
C ILE A 24 1.14 11.35 -2.22
N ALA A 25 -0.13 11.33 -2.61
CA ALA A 25 -0.63 12.16 -3.70
C ALA A 25 -0.46 13.66 -3.40
N ARG A 26 -0.84 14.12 -2.20
CA ARG A 26 -0.65 15.51 -1.75
C ARG A 26 0.82 15.92 -1.81
N ARG A 27 1.73 15.03 -1.40
CA ARG A 27 3.16 15.33 -1.37
C ARG A 27 3.73 15.57 -2.78
N TYR A 28 3.25 14.82 -3.78
CA TYR A 28 3.64 15.03 -5.17
C TYR A 28 2.89 16.19 -5.82
N ALA A 29 1.62 16.41 -5.50
CA ALA A 29 0.81 17.50 -6.05
C ALA A 29 1.31 18.90 -5.64
N ALA A 30 2.00 19.02 -4.50
CA ALA A 30 2.52 20.29 -3.99
C ALA A 30 3.55 20.96 -4.93
N ASP A 31 4.23 20.18 -5.75
CA ASP A 31 5.34 20.66 -6.59
C ASP A 31 4.91 20.95 -8.04
N HIS A 32 3.82 20.35 -8.54
CA HIS A 32 3.37 20.49 -9.94
C HIS A 32 2.02 19.81 -10.18
N GLY A 33 1.37 20.13 -11.30
CA GLY A 33 0.17 19.41 -11.74
C GLY A 33 0.45 17.93 -11.96
N LEU A 34 -0.36 17.05 -11.37
CA LEU A 34 -0.21 15.61 -11.38
C LEU A 34 -1.47 14.96 -11.97
N ARG A 35 -1.33 14.00 -12.88
CA ARG A 35 -2.42 13.10 -13.23
C ARG A 35 -2.58 12.05 -12.13
N VAL A 36 -3.74 12.00 -11.49
CA VAL A 36 -4.04 11.01 -10.46
C VAL A 36 -5.20 10.13 -10.92
N VAL A 37 -4.97 8.82 -10.99
CA VAL A 37 -6.03 7.83 -11.15
C VAL A 37 -6.39 7.30 -9.77
N LEU A 38 -7.61 7.60 -9.32
CA LEU A 38 -8.11 7.25 -8.01
C LEU A 38 -9.02 6.02 -8.14
N ALA A 39 -8.49 4.83 -7.84
CA ALA A 39 -9.21 3.58 -7.90
C ALA A 39 -9.73 3.18 -6.52
N ALA A 40 -11.06 3.22 -6.34
CA ALA A 40 -11.76 2.87 -5.11
C ALA A 40 -13.24 2.61 -5.40
N ARG A 41 -13.95 2.06 -4.44
CA ARG A 41 -15.43 1.94 -4.51
C ARG A 41 -16.05 3.34 -4.57
N PRO A 42 -17.14 3.52 -5.35
CA PRO A 42 -17.96 4.74 -5.29
C PRO A 42 -18.37 5.05 -3.85
N SER A 43 -18.09 6.27 -3.38
CA SER A 43 -18.39 6.70 -2.02
C SER A 43 -18.15 8.19 -1.84
N GLU A 44 -18.82 8.80 -0.86
CA GLU A 44 -18.56 10.21 -0.46
C GLU A 44 -17.08 10.47 -0.13
N GLN A 45 -16.38 9.46 0.40
CA GLN A 45 -14.94 9.58 0.71
C GLN A 45 -14.10 9.65 -0.58
N ARG A 46 -14.49 8.93 -1.65
CA ARG A 46 -13.84 9.04 -2.95
C ARG A 46 -14.10 10.41 -3.57
N ASP A 47 -15.34 10.85 -3.53
CA ASP A 47 -15.74 12.15 -4.09
C ASP A 47 -15.01 13.31 -3.38
N ALA A 48 -14.92 13.25 -2.04
CA ALA A 48 -14.17 14.22 -1.24
C ALA A 48 -12.67 14.21 -1.58
N ALA A 49 -12.05 13.03 -1.72
CA ALA A 49 -10.65 12.90 -2.09
C ALA A 49 -10.39 13.43 -3.51
N THR A 50 -11.30 13.18 -4.45
CA THR A 50 -11.24 13.72 -5.81
C THR A 50 -11.32 15.25 -5.80
N ALA A 51 -12.29 15.81 -5.07
CA ALA A 51 -12.46 17.26 -4.97
C ALA A 51 -11.21 17.93 -4.35
N GLU A 52 -10.65 17.33 -3.33
CA GLU A 52 -9.43 17.81 -2.67
C GLU A 52 -8.24 17.85 -3.66
N LEU A 53 -7.96 16.74 -4.35
CA LEU A 53 -6.84 16.66 -5.28
C LEU A 53 -7.02 17.58 -6.49
N ARG A 54 -8.24 17.73 -7.01
CA ARG A 54 -8.56 18.73 -8.04
C ARG A 54 -8.32 20.14 -7.56
N GLY A 55 -8.69 20.44 -6.30
CA GLY A 55 -8.40 21.73 -5.65
C GLY A 55 -6.90 22.03 -5.52
N MET A 56 -6.06 21.01 -5.52
CA MET A 56 -4.59 21.14 -5.55
C MET A 56 -4.01 21.22 -6.98
N GLY A 57 -4.84 21.30 -8.02
CA GLY A 57 -4.41 21.39 -9.40
C GLY A 57 -4.12 20.06 -10.09
N CYS A 58 -4.51 18.93 -9.51
CA CYS A 58 -4.38 17.62 -10.14
C CYS A 58 -5.48 17.37 -11.17
N SER A 59 -5.14 16.68 -12.25
CA SER A 59 -6.12 16.02 -13.12
C SER A 59 -6.50 14.68 -12.50
N VAL A 60 -7.74 14.54 -12.03
CA VAL A 60 -8.19 13.33 -11.32
C VAL A 60 -9.19 12.55 -12.16
N GLU A 61 -8.84 11.29 -12.42
CA GLU A 61 -9.68 10.27 -13.04
C GLU A 61 -10.13 9.28 -11.96
N GLU A 62 -11.42 8.96 -11.92
CA GLU A 62 -11.98 7.98 -10.98
C GLU A 62 -12.18 6.65 -11.70
N VAL A 63 -11.75 5.56 -11.06
CA VAL A 63 -11.95 4.19 -11.55
C VAL A 63 -12.54 3.35 -10.43
N ASP A 64 -13.53 2.54 -10.75
CA ASP A 64 -14.14 1.65 -9.77
C ASP A 64 -13.19 0.49 -9.45
N LEU A 65 -13.01 0.21 -8.16
CA LEU A 65 -12.23 -0.91 -7.66
C LEU A 65 -12.98 -1.59 -6.53
N GLU A 66 -13.45 -2.83 -6.79
CA GLU A 66 -13.96 -3.73 -5.76
C GLU A 66 -12.94 -4.86 -5.53
N ALA A 67 -12.29 -4.84 -4.37
CA ALA A 67 -11.22 -5.80 -4.04
C ALA A 67 -11.72 -7.26 -4.01
N ARG A 68 -12.99 -7.49 -3.68
CA ARG A 68 -13.60 -8.82 -3.59
C ARG A 68 -14.23 -9.30 -4.89
N ASP A 69 -14.04 -8.56 -5.98
CA ASP A 69 -14.47 -8.97 -7.31
C ASP A 69 -13.26 -9.12 -8.25
N PRO A 70 -12.53 -10.25 -8.23
CA PRO A 70 -11.38 -10.47 -9.11
C PRO A 70 -11.74 -10.39 -10.61
N GLY A 71 -13.01 -10.62 -10.97
CA GLY A 71 -13.48 -10.51 -12.36
C GLY A 71 -13.40 -9.09 -12.91
N SER A 72 -13.55 -8.07 -12.07
CA SER A 72 -13.46 -6.66 -12.45
C SER A 72 -12.03 -6.11 -12.49
N HIS A 73 -11.06 -6.76 -11.85
CA HIS A 73 -9.71 -6.21 -11.66
C HIS A 73 -8.98 -5.91 -12.97
N ALA A 74 -9.14 -6.76 -13.99
CA ALA A 74 -8.52 -6.54 -15.30
C ALA A 74 -9.03 -5.24 -15.93
N GLN A 75 -10.37 -5.04 -15.91
CA GLN A 75 -11.01 -3.83 -16.43
C GLN A 75 -10.57 -2.59 -15.64
N THR A 76 -10.47 -2.68 -14.31
CA THR A 76 -9.96 -1.58 -13.45
C THR A 76 -8.56 -1.14 -13.90
N ILE A 77 -7.64 -2.09 -14.14
CA ILE A 77 -6.28 -1.77 -14.58
C ILE A 77 -6.28 -1.21 -16.01
N GLU A 78 -7.07 -1.76 -16.93
CA GLU A 78 -7.22 -1.23 -18.30
C GLU A 78 -7.69 0.23 -18.28
N GLN A 79 -8.73 0.54 -17.51
CA GLN A 79 -9.25 1.90 -17.35
C GLN A 79 -8.21 2.84 -16.74
N ALA A 80 -7.46 2.38 -15.73
CA ALA A 80 -6.42 3.19 -15.09
C ALA A 80 -5.31 3.62 -16.07
N PHE A 81 -5.01 2.78 -17.06
CA PHE A 81 -3.99 3.07 -18.09
C PHE A 81 -4.58 3.69 -19.36
N ALA A 82 -5.90 3.87 -19.49
CA ALA A 82 -6.53 4.42 -20.68
C ALA A 82 -6.07 5.86 -21.00
N GLY A 83 -5.83 6.68 -19.97
CA GLY A 83 -5.32 8.05 -20.11
C GLY A 83 -3.80 8.14 -20.26
N GLY A 84 -3.08 7.05 -20.44
CA GLY A 84 -1.62 6.98 -20.62
C GLY A 84 -0.88 6.23 -19.53
N ASP A 85 0.44 6.28 -19.61
CA ASP A 85 1.35 5.58 -18.70
C ASP A 85 1.22 6.01 -17.24
N ILE A 86 1.53 5.09 -16.31
CA ILE A 86 1.54 5.32 -14.88
C ILE A 86 2.98 5.27 -14.36
N ASP A 87 3.48 6.38 -13.80
CA ASP A 87 4.82 6.45 -13.22
C ASP A 87 4.93 5.73 -11.89
N ILE A 88 3.93 5.92 -11.02
CA ILE A 88 3.86 5.30 -9.70
C ILE A 88 2.47 4.72 -9.47
N ALA A 89 2.40 3.44 -9.12
CA ALA A 89 1.17 2.80 -8.65
C ALA A 89 1.30 2.46 -7.16
N VAL A 90 0.36 2.92 -6.35
CA VAL A 90 0.34 2.69 -4.89
C VAL A 90 -0.75 1.66 -4.57
N VAL A 91 -0.37 0.50 -4.05
CA VAL A 91 -1.28 -0.53 -3.55
C VAL A 91 -1.51 -0.28 -2.06
N ALA A 92 -2.66 0.33 -1.72
CA ALA A 92 -2.90 0.95 -0.40
C ALA A 92 -4.18 0.50 0.30
N PHE A 93 -4.96 -0.38 -0.30
CA PHE A 93 -6.16 -0.89 0.34
C PHE A 93 -5.87 -2.05 1.30
N GLY A 94 -6.77 -2.25 2.26
CA GLY A 94 -6.70 -3.32 3.23
C GLY A 94 -7.65 -3.07 4.40
N LEU A 95 -7.92 -4.11 5.16
CA LEU A 95 -8.73 -4.11 6.36
C LEU A 95 -7.90 -4.56 7.55
N LEU A 96 -8.04 -3.90 8.69
CA LEU A 96 -7.43 -4.36 9.94
C LEU A 96 -8.27 -5.48 10.56
N GLY A 97 -9.59 -5.32 10.52
CA GLY A 97 -10.54 -6.19 11.16
C GLY A 97 -10.54 -6.05 12.69
N ASP A 98 -11.52 -6.67 13.33
CA ASP A 98 -11.51 -6.88 14.76
C ASP A 98 -10.72 -8.18 15.06
N PRO A 99 -9.63 -8.11 15.84
CA PRO A 99 -8.79 -9.29 16.09
C PRO A 99 -9.53 -10.45 16.76
N ASP A 100 -10.51 -10.17 17.62
CA ASP A 100 -11.27 -11.20 18.32
C ASP A 100 -12.32 -11.88 17.43
N GLN A 101 -12.92 -11.14 16.51
CA GLN A 101 -13.84 -11.69 15.51
C GLN A 101 -13.10 -12.47 14.43
N ALA A 102 -11.98 -11.94 13.95
CA ALA A 102 -11.25 -12.44 12.80
C ALA A 102 -10.82 -13.92 12.88
N TRP A 103 -10.67 -14.49 14.09
CA TRP A 103 -10.29 -15.89 14.24
C TRP A 103 -11.43 -16.81 14.69
N ARG A 104 -12.61 -16.24 14.98
CA ARG A 104 -13.80 -16.98 15.41
C ARG A 104 -14.85 -17.07 14.31
N ASP A 105 -14.83 -16.14 13.37
CA ASP A 105 -15.80 -16.04 12.30
C ASP A 105 -15.13 -16.36 10.95
N PRO A 106 -15.51 -17.46 10.27
CA PRO A 106 -14.93 -17.86 9.00
C PRO A 106 -15.19 -16.87 7.87
N ASP A 107 -16.27 -16.09 7.90
CA ASP A 107 -16.57 -15.10 6.88
C ASP A 107 -15.66 -13.87 7.04
N VAL A 108 -15.41 -13.46 8.29
CA VAL A 108 -14.49 -12.35 8.58
C VAL A 108 -13.05 -12.68 8.18
N VAL A 109 -12.57 -13.90 8.48
CA VAL A 109 -11.22 -14.29 8.06
C VAL A 109 -11.09 -14.40 6.55
N LEU A 110 -12.14 -14.86 5.87
CA LEU A 110 -12.17 -14.93 4.41
C LEU A 110 -12.10 -13.52 3.80
N GLU A 111 -12.93 -12.59 4.26
CA GLU A 111 -12.89 -11.19 3.81
C GLU A 111 -11.50 -10.56 4.00
N LEU A 112 -10.88 -10.75 5.18
CA LEU A 112 -9.54 -10.25 5.44
C LEU A 112 -8.49 -10.86 4.49
N ALA A 113 -8.58 -12.15 4.18
CA ALA A 113 -7.68 -12.81 3.26
C ALA A 113 -7.87 -12.32 1.81
N GLU A 114 -9.11 -12.18 1.37
CA GLU A 114 -9.46 -11.67 0.04
C GLU A 114 -8.95 -10.24 -0.15
N VAL A 115 -9.29 -9.32 0.76
CA VAL A 115 -8.96 -7.90 0.63
C VAL A 115 -7.47 -7.63 0.87
N ASN A 116 -6.84 -8.28 1.85
CA ASN A 116 -5.47 -7.96 2.23
C ASN A 116 -4.39 -8.74 1.46
N TYR A 117 -4.77 -9.86 0.83
CA TYR A 117 -3.80 -10.72 0.16
C TYR A 117 -4.20 -11.07 -1.27
N THR A 118 -5.36 -11.72 -1.48
CA THR A 118 -5.75 -12.22 -2.81
C THR A 118 -5.88 -11.08 -3.83
N ALA A 119 -6.63 -10.03 -3.49
CA ALA A 119 -6.84 -8.89 -4.37
C ALA A 119 -5.54 -8.13 -4.69
N PRO A 120 -4.69 -7.75 -3.71
CA PRO A 120 -3.42 -7.08 -4.04
C PRO A 120 -2.48 -7.93 -4.87
N VAL A 121 -2.42 -9.25 -4.65
CA VAL A 121 -1.62 -10.16 -5.46
C VAL A 121 -2.12 -10.19 -6.90
N HIS A 122 -3.42 -10.37 -7.11
CA HIS A 122 -4.03 -10.38 -8.44
C HIS A 122 -3.81 -9.05 -9.19
N LEU A 123 -4.11 -7.93 -8.54
CA LEU A 123 -3.85 -6.59 -9.09
C LEU A 123 -2.35 -6.33 -9.31
N GLY A 124 -1.49 -6.85 -8.44
CA GLY A 124 -0.03 -6.75 -8.58
C GLY A 124 0.49 -7.43 -9.86
N VAL A 125 -0.06 -8.59 -10.22
CA VAL A 125 0.26 -9.28 -11.49
C VAL A 125 -0.23 -8.48 -12.69
N LEU A 126 -1.45 -7.95 -12.65
CA LEU A 126 -2.01 -7.13 -13.72
C LEU A 126 -1.22 -5.83 -13.93
N LEU A 127 -0.87 -5.14 -12.83
CA LEU A 127 0.01 -3.97 -12.86
C LEU A 127 1.38 -4.30 -13.48
N ALA A 128 1.99 -5.39 -13.02
CA ALA A 128 3.28 -5.83 -13.54
C ALA A 128 3.24 -6.10 -15.04
N ALA A 129 2.17 -6.73 -15.53
CA ALA A 129 1.98 -6.97 -16.95
C ALA A 129 1.93 -5.65 -17.77
N ARG A 130 1.15 -4.67 -17.31
CA ARG A 130 1.05 -3.35 -17.98
C ARG A 130 2.36 -2.57 -17.91
N MET A 131 2.98 -2.48 -16.72
CA MET A 131 4.23 -1.72 -16.55
C MET A 131 5.43 -2.37 -17.26
N ARG A 132 5.44 -3.69 -17.43
CA ARG A 132 6.45 -4.36 -18.26
C ARG A 132 6.38 -3.93 -19.74
N VAL A 133 5.18 -3.79 -20.28
CA VAL A 133 4.97 -3.27 -21.64
C VAL A 133 5.41 -1.82 -21.72
N GLN A 134 5.12 -1.02 -20.70
CA GLN A 134 5.54 0.38 -20.57
C GLN A 134 7.08 0.51 -20.48
N GLY A 135 7.77 -0.47 -19.86
CA GLY A 135 9.23 -0.53 -19.73
C GLY A 135 9.80 0.30 -18.59
N TYR A 136 8.98 0.91 -17.74
CA TYR A 136 9.38 1.69 -16.56
C TYR A 136 8.24 1.80 -15.55
N GLY A 137 8.54 2.30 -14.36
CA GLY A 137 7.57 2.60 -13.32
C GLY A 137 7.99 2.14 -11.93
N CYS A 138 7.17 2.48 -10.95
CA CYS A 138 7.36 2.06 -9.56
C CYS A 138 6.04 1.61 -8.94
N ILE A 139 5.99 0.38 -8.44
CA ILE A 139 4.89 -0.13 -7.64
C ILE A 139 5.24 0.07 -6.17
N VAL A 140 4.45 0.84 -5.44
CA VAL A 140 4.58 1.04 -3.99
C VAL A 140 3.57 0.15 -3.29
N ALA A 141 4.04 -0.84 -2.54
CA ALA A 141 3.22 -1.80 -1.82
C ALA A 141 3.19 -1.48 -0.32
N LEU A 142 2.04 -1.05 0.20
CA LEU A 142 1.86 -0.73 1.63
C LEU A 142 1.63 -2.00 2.44
N SER A 143 2.73 -2.61 2.88
CA SER A 143 2.77 -3.76 3.78
C SER A 143 2.56 -3.32 5.25
N SER A 144 3.15 -4.03 6.20
CA SER A 144 3.15 -3.71 7.63
C SER A 144 4.26 -4.46 8.35
N VAL A 145 4.79 -3.90 9.44
CA VAL A 145 5.65 -4.65 10.37
C VAL A 145 4.95 -5.87 10.97
N ALA A 146 3.61 -5.90 10.99
CA ALA A 146 2.82 -7.03 11.46
C ALA A 146 3.06 -8.30 10.63
N GLY A 147 3.44 -8.17 9.35
CA GLY A 147 3.78 -9.29 8.48
C GLY A 147 5.16 -9.89 8.75
N GLU A 148 6.09 -9.15 9.35
CA GLU A 148 7.45 -9.66 9.60
C GLU A 148 7.54 -10.66 10.76
N ARG A 149 6.73 -10.46 11.78
CA ARG A 149 6.59 -11.36 12.91
C ARG A 149 5.13 -11.36 13.35
N VAL A 150 4.40 -12.36 12.91
CA VAL A 150 2.98 -12.52 13.23
C VAL A 150 2.82 -12.73 14.74
N ARG A 151 1.94 -11.93 15.36
CA ARG A 151 1.70 -11.88 16.80
C ARG A 151 0.33 -12.47 17.13
N ARG A 152 0.21 -13.01 18.35
CA ARG A 152 -1.06 -13.56 18.84
C ARG A 152 -2.22 -12.55 18.79
N SER A 153 -1.92 -11.29 19.09
CA SER A 153 -2.92 -10.22 19.19
C SER A 153 -3.59 -9.85 17.87
N ASN A 154 -2.97 -10.17 16.70
CA ASN A 154 -3.53 -9.85 15.38
C ASN A 154 -3.04 -10.81 14.29
N PHE A 155 -3.01 -12.10 14.59
CA PHE A 155 -2.38 -13.07 13.69
C PHE A 155 -3.08 -13.23 12.33
N VAL A 156 -4.38 -13.02 12.24
CA VAL A 156 -5.11 -13.08 10.98
C VAL A 156 -4.63 -11.95 10.06
N TYR A 157 -4.67 -10.70 10.52
CA TYR A 157 -4.14 -9.56 9.77
C TYR A 157 -2.63 -9.73 9.47
N GLY A 158 -1.85 -10.11 10.47
CA GLY A 158 -0.40 -10.31 10.32
C GLY A 158 -0.05 -11.36 9.28
N SER A 159 -0.81 -12.46 9.18
CA SER A 159 -0.58 -13.51 8.18
C SER A 159 -0.88 -13.03 6.76
N THR A 160 -1.95 -12.26 6.56
CA THR A 160 -2.25 -11.67 5.24
C THR A 160 -1.17 -10.69 4.81
N LYS A 161 -0.66 -9.87 5.75
CA LYS A 161 0.44 -8.93 5.45
C LYS A 161 1.78 -9.63 5.25
N ALA A 162 2.03 -10.79 5.87
CA ALA A 162 3.22 -11.61 5.59
C ALA A 162 3.20 -12.16 4.15
N GLY A 163 2.07 -12.66 3.69
CA GLY A 163 1.89 -13.10 2.30
C GLY A 163 2.02 -11.95 1.31
N PHE A 164 1.34 -10.83 1.57
CA PHE A 164 1.45 -9.60 0.76
C PHE A 164 2.90 -9.14 0.63
N ASP A 165 3.61 -9.05 1.74
CA ASP A 165 5.01 -8.61 1.80
C ASP A 165 5.92 -9.52 0.96
N GLY A 166 5.80 -10.84 1.16
CA GLY A 166 6.57 -11.82 0.41
C GLY A 166 6.29 -11.77 -1.09
N PHE A 167 5.03 -11.61 -1.49
CA PHE A 167 4.65 -11.49 -2.89
C PHE A 167 5.29 -10.25 -3.55
N PHE A 168 5.16 -9.07 -2.96
CA PHE A 168 5.68 -7.85 -3.58
C PHE A 168 7.21 -7.77 -3.56
N LEU A 169 7.88 -8.38 -2.58
CA LEU A 169 9.35 -8.55 -2.64
C LEU A 169 9.74 -9.45 -3.81
N GLY A 170 9.09 -10.62 -3.97
CA GLY A 170 9.33 -11.52 -5.10
C GLY A 170 9.02 -10.88 -6.45
N LEU A 171 7.91 -10.13 -6.54
CA LEU A 171 7.54 -9.39 -7.75
C LEU A 171 8.61 -8.35 -8.13
N GLY A 172 9.22 -7.68 -7.13
CA GLY A 172 10.32 -6.73 -7.35
C GLY A 172 11.56 -7.40 -7.96
N GLU A 173 11.88 -8.63 -7.53
CA GLU A 173 12.97 -9.39 -8.14
C GLU A 173 12.63 -9.83 -9.57
N ALA A 174 11.40 -10.29 -9.82
CA ALA A 174 10.95 -10.70 -11.15
C ALA A 174 10.91 -9.55 -12.16
N LEU A 175 10.70 -8.31 -11.70
CA LEU A 175 10.62 -7.12 -12.56
C LEU A 175 11.97 -6.40 -12.77
N ARG A 176 13.05 -6.88 -12.15
CA ARG A 176 14.36 -6.20 -12.13
C ARG A 176 14.85 -5.82 -13.53
N ASP A 177 14.75 -6.74 -14.48
CA ASP A 177 15.26 -6.56 -15.85
C ASP A 177 14.24 -5.88 -16.79
N HIS A 178 13.10 -5.47 -16.27
CA HIS A 178 12.01 -4.86 -17.05
C HIS A 178 11.86 -3.34 -16.85
N GLY A 179 12.81 -2.70 -16.17
CA GLY A 179 12.76 -1.25 -15.90
C GLY A 179 11.72 -0.85 -14.84
N VAL A 180 10.99 -1.81 -14.26
CA VAL A 180 9.96 -1.59 -13.25
C VAL A 180 10.49 -1.91 -11.87
N ARG A 181 10.27 -1.03 -10.92
CA ARG A 181 10.69 -1.19 -9.52
C ARG A 181 9.52 -1.49 -8.60
N VAL A 182 9.75 -2.23 -7.55
CA VAL A 182 8.80 -2.40 -6.45
C VAL A 182 9.43 -1.85 -5.18
N LEU A 183 8.69 -1.00 -4.47
CA LEU A 183 9.02 -0.49 -3.16
C LEU A 183 8.03 -1.07 -2.13
N VAL A 184 8.49 -1.98 -1.30
CA VAL A 184 7.71 -2.47 -0.17
C VAL A 184 7.91 -1.54 1.03
N VAL A 185 6.81 -1.03 1.57
CA VAL A 185 6.81 -0.14 2.74
C VAL A 185 6.25 -0.92 3.91
N ARG A 186 6.98 -0.97 5.02
CA ARG A 186 6.58 -1.61 6.28
C ARG A 186 6.33 -0.56 7.35
N PRO A 187 5.14 0.05 7.40
CA PRO A 187 4.81 0.95 8.49
C PRO A 187 4.65 0.20 9.81
N GLY A 188 4.99 0.86 10.90
CA GLY A 188 4.52 0.51 12.23
C GLY A 188 3.07 0.96 12.43
N PHE A 189 2.75 1.46 13.62
CA PHE A 189 1.42 2.04 13.89
C PHE A 189 1.29 3.41 13.20
N VAL A 190 0.33 3.54 12.28
CA VAL A 190 0.02 4.80 11.59
C VAL A 190 -1.27 5.36 12.14
N MET A 191 -1.25 6.61 12.59
CA MET A 191 -2.44 7.34 13.06
C MET A 191 -3.34 7.70 11.87
N SER A 192 -4.25 6.80 11.52
CA SER A 192 -5.12 6.90 10.36
C SER A 192 -6.56 6.51 10.74
N LYS A 193 -7.48 6.62 9.79
CA LYS A 193 -8.86 6.16 10.01
C LYS A 193 -8.94 4.65 10.32
N MET A 194 -8.01 3.84 9.79
CA MET A 194 -7.94 2.39 10.06
C MET A 194 -7.62 2.08 11.53
N THR A 195 -6.89 2.95 12.21
CA THR A 195 -6.46 2.79 13.61
C THR A 195 -7.22 3.69 14.58
N ARG A 196 -8.32 4.31 14.12
CA ARG A 196 -9.15 5.17 14.95
C ARG A 196 -9.77 4.36 16.10
N GLY A 197 -9.65 4.85 17.33
CA GLY A 197 -10.15 4.17 18.53
C GLY A 197 -9.20 3.12 19.11
N ILE A 198 -8.03 2.90 18.50
CA ILE A 198 -6.99 2.03 19.06
C ILE A 198 -5.95 2.90 19.78
N ASP A 199 -5.53 2.46 20.95
CA ASP A 199 -4.51 3.16 21.74
C ASP A 199 -3.21 3.33 20.93
N LYS A 200 -2.65 4.53 21.01
CA LYS A 200 -1.45 4.90 20.29
C LYS A 200 -0.26 4.02 20.71
N ALA A 201 0.27 3.26 19.77
CA ALA A 201 1.46 2.45 20.02
C ALA A 201 2.76 3.29 20.06
N PRO A 202 3.81 2.80 20.72
CA PRO A 202 5.14 3.40 20.62
C PRO A 202 5.59 3.53 19.16
N LEU A 203 6.33 4.62 18.85
CA LEU A 203 6.80 4.91 17.50
C LEU A 203 5.68 5.09 16.46
N ALA A 204 4.49 5.52 16.90
CA ALA A 204 3.40 5.86 16.00
C ALA A 204 3.80 7.02 15.08
N VAL A 205 3.37 6.94 13.82
CA VAL A 205 3.63 7.93 12.78
C VAL A 205 2.34 8.43 12.16
N THR A 206 2.39 9.57 11.46
CA THR A 206 1.27 10.08 10.67
C THR A 206 1.33 9.58 9.22
N PRO A 207 0.22 9.64 8.46
CA PRO A 207 0.22 9.38 7.03
C PRO A 207 1.24 10.22 6.26
N GLU A 208 1.43 11.49 6.63
CA GLU A 208 2.37 12.42 6.00
C GLU A 208 3.82 11.98 6.21
N GLN A 209 4.16 11.51 7.41
CA GLN A 209 5.49 10.96 7.70
C GLN A 209 5.78 9.71 6.87
N VAL A 210 4.75 8.87 6.63
CA VAL A 210 4.87 7.72 5.74
C VAL A 210 5.06 8.19 4.30
N ALA A 211 4.27 9.16 3.83
CA ALA A 211 4.38 9.72 2.49
C ALA A 211 5.77 10.31 2.22
N ASP A 212 6.31 11.11 3.14
CA ASP A 212 7.67 11.65 3.05
C ASP A 212 8.74 10.56 2.96
N ALA A 213 8.60 9.48 3.73
CA ALA A 213 9.50 8.34 3.67
C ALA A 213 9.42 7.62 2.32
N VAL A 214 8.20 7.44 1.77
CA VAL A 214 7.95 6.83 0.46
C VAL A 214 8.59 7.66 -0.64
N VAL A 215 8.35 8.97 -0.68
CA VAL A 215 8.91 9.87 -1.71
C VAL A 215 10.45 9.81 -1.69
N ARG A 216 11.06 9.95 -0.51
CA ARG A 216 12.53 9.82 -0.38
C ARG A 216 13.05 8.44 -0.82
N ALA A 217 12.29 7.37 -0.53
CA ALA A 217 12.68 6.01 -0.91
C ALA A 217 12.62 5.79 -2.43
N ILE A 218 11.60 6.34 -3.10
CA ILE A 218 11.47 6.28 -4.56
C ILE A 218 12.64 7.00 -5.24
N MET A 219 12.95 8.23 -4.78
CA MET A 219 14.10 9.00 -5.26
C MET A 219 15.44 8.27 -5.02
N GLY A 220 15.60 7.67 -3.83
CA GLY A 220 16.77 6.87 -3.46
C GLY A 220 16.79 5.46 -4.05
N LYS A 221 15.85 5.10 -4.93
CA LYS A 221 15.73 3.78 -5.58
C LYS A 221 15.72 2.61 -4.59
N ARG A 222 15.12 2.81 -3.40
CA ARG A 222 15.00 1.76 -2.38
C ARG A 222 13.95 0.74 -2.79
N GLN A 223 14.14 -0.53 -2.40
CA GLN A 223 13.18 -1.62 -2.61
C GLN A 223 12.37 -1.94 -1.35
N LEU A 224 12.90 -1.59 -0.18
CA LEU A 224 12.28 -1.90 1.11
C LEU A 224 12.61 -0.81 2.13
N ILE A 225 11.57 -0.33 2.83
CA ILE A 225 11.72 0.63 3.93
C ILE A 225 10.84 0.28 5.13
N TRP A 226 11.27 0.71 6.32
CA TRP A 226 10.48 0.72 7.56
C TRP A 226 10.14 2.14 7.95
N VAL A 227 8.91 2.36 8.41
CA VAL A 227 8.47 3.70 8.84
C VAL A 227 7.82 3.60 10.21
N PRO A 228 8.43 4.20 11.25
CA PRO A 228 9.70 4.94 11.21
C PRO A 228 10.92 4.01 11.12
N PRO A 229 12.10 4.51 10.71
CA PRO A 229 13.30 3.69 10.51
C PRO A 229 13.73 2.83 11.71
N PRO A 230 13.58 3.24 12.99
CA PRO A 230 13.90 2.39 14.14
C PRO A 230 13.12 1.07 14.18
N MET A 231 11.94 0.98 13.53
CA MET A 231 11.17 -0.26 13.45
C MET A 231 11.97 -1.40 12.80
N ARG A 232 12.92 -1.08 11.91
CA ARG A 232 13.81 -2.09 11.33
C ARG A 232 14.60 -2.85 12.40
N VAL A 233 15.15 -2.14 13.38
CA VAL A 233 15.94 -2.75 14.46
C VAL A 233 15.01 -3.52 15.42
N VAL A 234 13.88 -2.93 15.78
CA VAL A 234 12.87 -3.59 16.63
C VAL A 234 12.43 -4.92 16.01
N MET A 235 12.07 -4.91 14.73
CA MET A 235 11.60 -6.12 14.05
C MET A 235 12.71 -7.14 13.82
N ALA A 236 13.94 -6.69 13.54
CA ALA A 236 15.10 -7.57 13.47
C ALA A 236 15.30 -8.30 14.80
N GLY A 237 15.21 -7.62 15.93
CA GLY A 237 15.25 -8.23 17.26
C GLY A 237 14.10 -9.23 17.47
N LEU A 238 12.86 -8.81 17.24
CA LEU A 238 11.68 -9.64 17.46
C LEU A 238 11.69 -10.93 16.63
N ARG A 239 12.18 -10.89 15.39
CA ARG A 239 12.27 -12.10 14.54
C ARG A 239 13.17 -13.19 15.12
N HIS A 240 14.20 -12.82 15.87
CA HIS A 240 15.15 -13.76 16.48
C HIS A 240 14.73 -14.23 17.88
N VAL A 241 13.69 -13.65 18.48
CA VAL A 241 13.20 -14.09 19.79
C VAL A 241 12.64 -15.52 19.67
N PRO A 242 13.15 -16.50 20.46
CA PRO A 242 12.63 -17.87 20.46
C PRO A 242 11.14 -17.91 20.86
N ARG A 243 10.39 -18.86 20.25
CA ARG A 243 8.95 -19.02 20.49
C ARG A 243 8.54 -19.05 21.97
N PRO A 244 9.22 -19.79 22.86
CA PRO A 244 8.83 -19.83 24.28
C PRO A 244 8.88 -18.46 24.97
N ILE A 245 9.85 -17.62 24.61
CA ILE A 245 9.99 -16.25 25.13
C ILE A 245 8.96 -15.35 24.47
N PHE A 246 8.82 -15.41 23.14
CA PHE A 246 7.88 -14.59 22.38
C PHE A 246 6.43 -14.73 22.85
N ARG A 247 6.01 -15.97 23.22
CA ARG A 247 4.66 -16.25 23.75
C ARG A 247 4.34 -15.53 25.06
N ARG A 248 5.34 -15.10 25.81
CA ARG A 248 5.20 -14.41 27.11
C ARG A 248 5.20 -12.88 26.96
N LEU A 249 5.51 -12.38 25.78
CA LEU A 249 5.47 -10.95 25.54
C LEU A 249 4.01 -10.47 25.42
N PRO A 250 3.67 -9.31 26.01
CA PRO A 250 2.31 -8.75 25.98
C PRO A 250 2.04 -8.03 24.65
N ILE A 251 2.27 -8.72 23.53
CA ILE A 251 2.19 -8.13 22.16
C ILE A 251 1.38 -9.02 21.22
#